data_fc2cd0ba1d22f83df8c0008625d0b984
#
_entry.id   fc2cd0ba1d22f83df8c0008625d0b984
#
_cell.length_a   1.000
_cell.length_b   1.000
_cell.length_c   1.000
_cell.angle_alpha   90.00
_cell.angle_beta   90.00
_cell.angle_gamma   90.00
#
_symmetry.space_group_name_H-M   'P 1'
#
loop_
_entity.id
_entity.type
_entity.pdbx_description
1 polymer ?
#
loop_
_entity_poly.entity_id
_entity_poly.type
_entity_poly.pdbx_seq_one_letter_code
_entity_poly.pdbx_strand_id
1 'polypeptide(L)'
;MDRELAIATYGLTKRFPGQIAVNDVELKIEAGEVYGLIGSNGAGKTTLIRMLAMAEVPTKGEIYLNGDRLLRDDSNPLLKQRIGYLPDNFPLYEDLTVWDYLDYFARLYHLKQPFRRYRLQEVLELVWLEDKRQSSIAQLSRGMKQRLSLARTIIHQPIILLLDEPVSGLDPQARQQFRQIIKILQEAGMTILISSHVLSDLAELCTSVGIMELGFLIESTSLPELYQRLSRQQITLNTLGKIELLQQKLSQNALVKTWEIIPQSNRFKVEFVGEESDCAELLRSLIHADIPLTEFHCIQEDLESIFLKLGHQSE
;
A
#
# COMPACT_ATOMS: atom_id res chain seq x y z
N MET A 1 5.65 24.71 -3.29
CA MET A 1 4.30 24.83 -2.69
C MET A 1 4.19 23.72 -1.69
N ASP A 2 4.08 24.06 -0.42
CA ASP A 2 3.82 23.03 0.62
C ASP A 2 2.46 22.41 0.28
N ARG A 3 2.43 21.11 0.04
CA ARG A 3 1.19 20.38 -0.20
C ARG A 3 0.41 20.30 1.10
N GLU A 4 -0.90 20.48 1.01
CA GLU A 4 -1.79 20.40 2.16
C GLU A 4 -1.83 18.96 2.69
N LEU A 5 -1.68 18.80 4.01
CA LEU A 5 -1.77 17.49 4.65
C LEU A 5 -3.24 17.09 4.82
N ALA A 6 -3.62 15.96 4.22
CA ALA A 6 -4.94 15.38 4.42
C ALA A 6 -5.04 14.64 5.75
N ILE A 7 -3.96 13.96 6.16
CA ILE A 7 -3.89 13.25 7.44
C ILE A 7 -2.57 13.62 8.12
N ALA A 8 -2.62 14.03 9.39
CA ALA A 8 -1.44 14.18 10.23
C ALA A 8 -1.70 13.61 11.63
N THR A 9 -0.70 12.91 12.18
CA THR A 9 -0.75 12.43 13.57
C THR A 9 0.52 12.86 14.31
N TYR A 10 0.38 13.13 15.59
CA TYR A 10 1.49 13.55 16.44
C TYR A 10 1.45 12.76 17.75
N GLY A 11 2.50 12.00 18.02
CA GLY A 11 2.66 11.19 19.22
C GLY A 11 1.55 10.17 19.43
N LEU A 12 0.92 9.67 18.33
CA LEU A 12 -0.29 8.88 18.39
C LEU A 12 -0.02 7.52 19.03
N THR A 13 -0.72 7.24 20.14
CA THR A 13 -0.49 6.03 20.93
C THR A 13 -1.80 5.37 21.32
N LYS A 14 -1.87 4.04 21.16
CA LYS A 14 -2.95 3.20 21.67
C LYS A 14 -2.44 2.09 22.54
N ARG A 15 -2.92 2.05 23.76
CA ARG A 15 -2.64 0.99 24.74
C ARG A 15 -3.91 0.22 25.04
N PHE A 16 -3.84 -1.08 24.96
CA PHE A 16 -4.81 -2.03 25.48
C PHE A 16 -4.26 -2.66 26.76
N PRO A 17 -5.08 -3.33 27.57
CA PRO A 17 -4.58 -4.07 28.73
C PRO A 17 -3.52 -5.10 28.29
N GLY A 18 -2.29 -4.94 28.78
CA GLY A 18 -1.16 -5.84 28.48
C GLY A 18 -0.43 -5.62 27.15
N GLN A 19 -0.86 -4.66 26.30
CA GLN A 19 -0.22 -4.45 24.99
C GLN A 19 -0.28 -2.98 24.54
N ILE A 20 0.81 -2.51 23.94
CA ILE A 20 0.84 -1.25 23.19
C ILE A 20 0.70 -1.61 21.71
N ALA A 21 -0.45 -1.28 21.14
CA ALA A 21 -0.74 -1.62 19.73
C ALA A 21 -0.23 -0.57 18.74
N VAL A 22 -0.18 0.69 19.16
CA VAL A 22 0.39 1.82 18.40
C VAL A 22 1.16 2.67 19.39
N ASN A 23 2.40 3.02 19.07
CA ASN A 23 3.32 3.69 19.98
C ASN A 23 4.01 4.87 19.31
N ASP A 24 3.66 6.08 19.73
CA ASP A 24 4.31 7.34 19.33
C ASP A 24 4.38 7.56 17.82
N VAL A 25 3.29 7.27 17.10
CA VAL A 25 3.27 7.33 15.63
C VAL A 25 3.06 8.76 15.14
N GLU A 26 4.01 9.21 14.31
CA GLU A 26 3.93 10.44 13.51
C GLU A 26 3.73 10.09 12.04
N LEU A 27 2.52 10.28 11.55
CA LEU A 27 2.12 10.00 10.16
C LEU A 27 1.73 11.31 9.46
N LYS A 28 2.21 11.50 8.23
CA LYS A 28 1.84 12.64 7.37
C LYS A 28 1.50 12.14 5.99
N ILE A 29 0.28 12.41 5.52
CA ILE A 29 -0.21 12.02 4.20
C ILE A 29 -0.69 13.28 3.48
N GLU A 30 -0.18 13.53 2.29
CA GLU A 30 -0.57 14.67 1.47
C GLU A 30 -1.94 14.48 0.82
N ALA A 31 -2.63 15.57 0.50
CA ALA A 31 -3.91 15.52 -0.19
C ALA A 31 -3.76 14.90 -1.60
N GLY A 32 -4.67 13.98 -1.95
CA GLY A 32 -4.64 13.25 -3.23
C GLY A 32 -3.63 12.12 -3.32
N GLU A 33 -2.96 11.79 -2.21
CA GLU A 33 -1.99 10.71 -2.14
C GLU A 33 -2.64 9.35 -1.94
N VAL A 34 -2.04 8.30 -2.51
CA VAL A 34 -2.30 6.91 -2.12
C VAL A 34 -1.14 6.42 -1.25
N TYR A 35 -1.40 6.31 0.03
CA TYR A 35 -0.43 5.91 1.04
C TYR A 35 -0.61 4.45 1.43
N GLY A 36 0.43 3.65 1.23
CA GLY A 36 0.47 2.24 1.62
C GLY A 36 0.99 2.06 3.05
N LEU A 37 0.22 1.43 3.92
CA LEU A 37 0.64 1.09 5.27
C LEU A 37 0.98 -0.39 5.35
N ILE A 38 2.26 -0.72 5.49
CA ILE A 38 2.79 -2.07 5.39
C ILE A 38 3.28 -2.55 6.75
N GLY A 39 3.15 -3.83 7.00
CA GLY A 39 3.66 -4.46 8.22
C GLY A 39 3.11 -5.87 8.42
N SER A 40 3.74 -6.64 9.27
CA SER A 40 3.28 -7.98 9.64
C SER A 40 1.93 -7.95 10.36
N ASN A 41 1.30 -9.11 10.51
CA ASN A 41 0.11 -9.24 11.34
C ASN A 41 0.46 -8.88 12.80
N GLY A 42 -0.35 -8.00 13.40
CA GLY A 42 -0.07 -7.51 14.76
C GLY A 42 0.84 -6.28 14.82
N ALA A 43 1.35 -5.76 13.70
CA ALA A 43 2.18 -4.55 13.68
C ALA A 43 1.47 -3.26 14.13
N GLY A 44 0.13 -3.28 14.24
CA GLY A 44 -0.66 -2.11 14.69
C GLY A 44 -1.44 -1.40 13.59
N LYS A 45 -1.34 -1.83 12.31
CA LYS A 45 -1.98 -1.20 11.15
C LYS A 45 -3.48 -0.97 11.33
N THR A 46 -4.23 -2.04 11.60
CA THR A 46 -5.69 -1.97 11.84
C THR A 46 -6.04 -1.02 12.98
N THR A 47 -5.26 -1.03 14.07
CA THR A 47 -5.49 -0.13 15.21
C THR A 47 -5.25 1.33 14.83
N LEU A 48 -4.20 1.62 14.06
CA LEU A 48 -3.93 2.96 13.54
C LEU A 48 -5.08 3.44 12.64
N ILE A 49 -5.48 2.61 11.66
CA ILE A 49 -6.60 2.93 10.75
C ILE A 49 -7.90 3.16 11.53
N ARG A 50 -8.21 2.33 12.52
CA ARG A 50 -9.41 2.50 13.35
C ARG A 50 -9.40 3.79 14.16
N MET A 51 -8.23 4.24 14.64
CA MET A 51 -8.12 5.55 15.28
C MET A 51 -8.36 6.70 14.31
N LEU A 52 -7.81 6.64 13.10
CA LEU A 52 -8.06 7.61 12.04
C LEU A 52 -9.52 7.62 11.60
N ALA A 53 -10.16 6.44 11.57
CA ALA A 53 -11.58 6.28 11.25
C ALA A 53 -12.54 6.65 12.39
N MET A 54 -12.04 7.12 13.53
CA MET A 54 -12.84 7.39 14.74
C MET A 54 -13.58 6.15 15.28
N ALA A 55 -13.17 4.96 14.89
CA ALA A 55 -13.70 3.68 15.39
C ALA A 55 -12.98 3.22 16.67
N GLU A 56 -11.85 3.85 17.01
CA GLU A 56 -11.08 3.59 18.22
C GLU A 56 -10.52 4.90 18.79
N VAL A 57 -10.63 5.10 20.10
CA VAL A 57 -10.13 6.32 20.74
C VAL A 57 -8.64 6.16 21.09
N PRO A 58 -7.76 7.09 20.69
CA PRO A 58 -6.36 7.04 21.07
C PRO A 58 -6.16 7.24 22.57
N THR A 59 -5.14 6.58 23.14
CA THR A 59 -4.74 6.79 24.55
C THR A 59 -4.03 8.13 24.71
N LYS A 60 -3.15 8.48 23.74
CA LYS A 60 -2.39 9.73 23.69
C LYS A 60 -2.25 10.20 22.24
N GLY A 61 -1.77 11.43 22.09
CA GLY A 61 -1.47 12.04 20.80
C GLY A 61 -2.67 12.73 20.16
N GLU A 62 -2.45 13.22 18.97
CA GLU A 62 -3.40 14.05 18.22
C GLU A 62 -3.53 13.55 16.79
N ILE A 63 -4.71 13.73 16.23
CA ILE A 63 -5.03 13.42 14.82
C ILE A 63 -5.59 14.68 14.19
N TYR A 64 -5.13 15.00 13.00
CA TYR A 64 -5.65 16.09 12.18
C TYR A 64 -6.07 15.54 10.83
N LEU A 65 -7.25 15.95 10.35
CA LEU A 65 -7.82 15.57 9.07
C LEU A 65 -8.13 16.84 8.28
N ASN A 66 -7.43 17.07 7.18
CA ASN A 66 -7.49 18.30 6.39
C ASN A 66 -7.35 19.57 7.26
N GLY A 67 -6.37 19.55 8.18
CA GLY A 67 -6.10 20.64 9.11
C GLY A 67 -7.02 20.72 10.32
N ASP A 68 -8.16 20.02 10.32
CA ASP A 68 -9.09 20.00 11.45
C ASP A 68 -8.68 18.95 12.48
N ARG A 69 -8.52 19.37 13.75
CA ARG A 69 -8.17 18.45 14.84
C ARG A 69 -9.35 17.54 15.17
N LEU A 70 -9.08 16.24 15.22
CA LEU A 70 -10.03 15.25 15.66
C LEU A 70 -10.13 15.27 17.20
N LEU A 71 -11.30 15.64 17.71
CA LEU A 71 -11.55 15.68 19.14
C LEU A 71 -11.98 14.30 19.67
N ARG A 72 -11.60 13.99 20.92
CA ARG A 72 -11.91 12.70 21.56
C ARG A 72 -13.37 12.51 21.91
N ASP A 73 -14.12 13.60 22.01
CA ASP A 73 -15.51 13.63 22.47
C ASP A 73 -16.56 13.39 21.40
N ASP A 74 -16.15 12.93 20.21
CA ASP A 74 -17.03 12.58 19.09
C ASP A 74 -17.87 13.77 18.54
N SER A 75 -17.49 14.99 18.90
CA SER A 75 -18.30 16.21 18.72
C SER A 75 -18.28 16.76 17.28
N ASN A 76 -17.57 16.13 16.33
CA ASN A 76 -17.51 16.66 14.96
C ASN A 76 -18.10 15.71 13.90
N PRO A 77 -19.44 15.68 13.73
CA PRO A 77 -20.09 14.85 12.72
C PRO A 77 -19.69 15.20 11.27
N LEU A 78 -19.25 16.44 11.02
CA LEU A 78 -18.80 16.87 9.69
C LEU A 78 -17.47 16.21 9.32
N LEU A 79 -16.57 15.95 10.26
CA LEU A 79 -15.34 15.20 9.98
C LEU A 79 -15.65 13.74 9.63
N LYS A 80 -16.63 13.12 10.28
CA LYS A 80 -17.05 11.74 9.96
C LYS A 80 -17.56 11.61 8.53
N GLN A 81 -18.23 12.64 8.01
CA GLN A 81 -18.71 12.64 6.62
C GLN A 81 -17.58 12.77 5.59
N ARG A 82 -16.41 13.24 6.01
CA ARG A 82 -15.24 13.35 5.11
C ARG A 82 -14.49 12.04 4.96
N ILE A 83 -14.78 11.03 5.78
CA ILE A 83 -14.04 9.76 5.83
C ILE A 83 -14.92 8.62 5.36
N GLY A 84 -14.37 7.81 4.44
CA GLY A 84 -14.83 6.47 4.14
C GLY A 84 -13.93 5.46 4.83
N TYR A 85 -14.49 4.52 5.58
CA TYR A 85 -13.74 3.44 6.23
C TYR A 85 -14.24 2.07 5.78
N LEU A 86 -13.35 1.28 5.21
CA LEU A 86 -13.56 -0.11 4.86
C LEU A 86 -12.69 -0.99 5.76
N PRO A 87 -13.25 -1.65 6.77
CA PRO A 87 -12.51 -2.61 7.60
C PRO A 87 -12.24 -3.90 6.84
N ASP A 88 -11.23 -4.68 7.26
CA ASP A 88 -10.88 -5.99 6.72
C ASP A 88 -12.08 -6.94 6.70
N ASN A 89 -12.83 -7.00 7.79
CA ASN A 89 -14.04 -7.84 7.87
C ASN A 89 -15.28 -6.96 8.00
N PHE A 90 -16.10 -7.00 6.96
CA PHE A 90 -17.33 -6.22 6.90
C PHE A 90 -18.55 -7.13 6.70
N PRO A 91 -19.51 -7.14 7.63
CA PRO A 91 -20.74 -7.93 7.47
C PRO A 91 -21.62 -7.32 6.37
N LEU A 92 -21.99 -8.14 5.40
CA LEU A 92 -22.97 -7.80 4.36
C LEU A 92 -24.34 -8.37 4.73
N TYR A 93 -25.41 -7.64 4.40
CA TYR A 93 -26.79 -8.12 4.57
C TYR A 93 -27.17 -8.97 3.35
N GLU A 94 -26.88 -10.25 3.41
CA GLU A 94 -26.96 -11.17 2.26
C GLU A 94 -28.36 -11.34 1.67
N ASP A 95 -29.40 -11.09 2.48
CA ASP A 95 -30.81 -11.15 2.07
C ASP A 95 -31.26 -9.94 1.23
N LEU A 96 -30.46 -8.86 1.22
CA LEU A 96 -30.76 -7.67 0.42
C LEU A 96 -30.27 -7.82 -1.02
N THR A 97 -30.92 -7.07 -1.93
CA THR A 97 -30.33 -6.82 -3.25
C THR A 97 -29.16 -5.81 -3.13
N VAL A 98 -28.27 -5.82 -4.10
CA VAL A 98 -27.17 -4.84 -4.20
C VAL A 98 -27.71 -3.41 -4.13
N TRP A 99 -28.82 -3.13 -4.84
CA TRP A 99 -29.47 -1.82 -4.84
C TRP A 99 -30.03 -1.44 -3.48
N ASP A 100 -30.80 -2.31 -2.84
CA ASP A 100 -31.43 -2.03 -1.55
C ASP A 100 -30.39 -1.81 -0.45
N TYR A 101 -29.30 -2.58 -0.50
CA TYR A 101 -28.17 -2.39 0.41
C TYR A 101 -27.55 -1.00 0.29
N LEU A 102 -27.25 -0.56 -0.94
CA LEU A 102 -26.70 0.78 -1.14
C LEU A 102 -27.70 1.88 -0.84
N ASP A 103 -29.00 1.72 -1.20
CA ASP A 103 -30.04 2.70 -0.87
C ASP A 103 -30.23 2.84 0.65
N TYR A 104 -30.11 1.74 1.39
CA TYR A 104 -30.14 1.77 2.86
C TYR A 104 -29.02 2.67 3.42
N PHE A 105 -27.77 2.49 3.02
CA PHE A 105 -26.67 3.32 3.48
C PHE A 105 -26.75 4.76 2.98
N ALA A 106 -27.18 4.96 1.74
CA ALA A 106 -27.40 6.31 1.21
C ALA A 106 -28.42 7.10 2.03
N ARG A 107 -29.46 6.43 2.55
CA ARG A 107 -30.43 7.05 3.48
C ARG A 107 -29.81 7.36 4.85
N LEU A 108 -28.95 6.49 5.37
CA LEU A 108 -28.25 6.74 6.63
C LEU A 108 -27.33 7.96 6.53
N TYR A 109 -26.73 8.21 5.36
CA TYR A 109 -25.97 9.44 5.07
C TYR A 109 -26.88 10.61 4.64
N HIS A 110 -28.21 10.51 4.81
CA HIS A 110 -29.19 11.55 4.52
C HIS A 110 -29.20 12.03 3.06
N LEU A 111 -28.78 11.20 2.11
CA LEU A 111 -28.87 11.52 0.68
C LEU A 111 -30.34 11.56 0.25
N LYS A 112 -30.78 12.68 -0.33
CA LYS A 112 -32.17 12.92 -0.74
C LYS A 112 -32.37 12.68 -2.23
N GLN A 113 -33.59 12.36 -2.64
CA GLN A 113 -33.97 12.30 -4.05
C GLN A 113 -33.96 13.72 -4.67
N PRO A 114 -33.62 13.87 -5.96
CA PRO A 114 -33.22 12.81 -6.91
C PRO A 114 -31.74 12.42 -6.81
N PHE A 115 -30.92 13.17 -6.10
CA PHE A 115 -29.45 12.97 -5.99
C PHE A 115 -29.09 11.56 -5.51
N ARG A 116 -29.84 11.00 -4.54
CA ARG A 116 -29.59 9.64 -4.03
C ARG A 116 -29.62 8.60 -5.15
N ARG A 117 -30.65 8.61 -6.02
CA ARG A 117 -30.77 7.67 -7.13
C ARG A 117 -29.62 7.79 -8.12
N TYR A 118 -29.24 9.03 -8.45
CA TYR A 118 -28.08 9.29 -9.31
C TYR A 118 -26.79 8.74 -8.69
N ARG A 119 -26.58 9.00 -7.41
CA ARG A 119 -25.38 8.54 -6.71
C ARG A 119 -25.29 7.02 -6.61
N LEU A 120 -26.42 6.33 -6.43
CA LEU A 120 -26.43 4.86 -6.45
C LEU A 120 -25.95 4.32 -7.81
N GLN A 121 -26.45 4.90 -8.89
CA GLN A 121 -26.02 4.49 -10.23
C GLN A 121 -24.53 4.74 -10.45
N GLU A 122 -24.07 5.95 -10.15
CA GLU A 122 -22.67 6.34 -10.28
C GLU A 122 -21.71 5.39 -9.53
N VAL A 123 -22.02 5.05 -8.27
CA VAL A 123 -21.14 4.13 -7.53
C VAL A 123 -21.20 2.70 -8.04
N LEU A 124 -22.35 2.25 -8.56
CA LEU A 124 -22.48 0.92 -9.16
C LEU A 124 -21.70 0.81 -10.47
N GLU A 125 -21.75 1.84 -11.31
CA GLU A 125 -20.95 1.94 -12.54
C GLU A 125 -19.44 1.92 -12.18
N LEU A 126 -19.02 2.75 -11.22
CA LEU A 126 -17.63 2.82 -10.77
C LEU A 126 -17.08 1.47 -10.31
N VAL A 127 -17.86 0.68 -9.58
CA VAL A 127 -17.43 -0.62 -9.06
C VAL A 127 -17.81 -1.79 -9.97
N TRP A 128 -18.33 -1.53 -11.17
CA TRP A 128 -18.75 -2.54 -12.17
C TRP A 128 -19.75 -3.57 -11.62
N LEU A 129 -20.77 -3.11 -10.92
CA LEU A 129 -21.84 -3.92 -10.38
C LEU A 129 -23.23 -3.50 -10.90
N GLU A 130 -23.31 -2.69 -11.94
CA GLU A 130 -24.56 -2.20 -12.51
C GLU A 130 -25.49 -3.34 -12.94
N ASP A 131 -24.95 -4.33 -13.65
CA ASP A 131 -25.69 -5.52 -14.09
C ASP A 131 -26.16 -6.41 -12.94
N LYS A 132 -25.59 -6.24 -11.75
CA LYS A 132 -25.90 -6.99 -10.53
C LYS A 132 -26.80 -6.25 -9.56
N ARG A 133 -27.29 -5.06 -9.92
CA ARG A 133 -28.08 -4.20 -9.01
C ARG A 133 -29.28 -4.88 -8.37
N GLN A 134 -29.95 -5.82 -9.09
CA GLN A 134 -31.11 -6.56 -8.61
C GLN A 134 -30.76 -7.95 -8.07
N SER A 135 -29.47 -8.34 -8.11
CA SER A 135 -29.01 -9.63 -7.57
C SER A 135 -28.99 -9.58 -6.06
N SER A 136 -29.31 -10.69 -5.37
CA SER A 136 -29.07 -10.85 -3.95
C SER A 136 -27.56 -10.84 -3.69
N ILE A 137 -27.15 -10.21 -2.60
CA ILE A 137 -25.74 -10.14 -2.16
C ILE A 137 -25.17 -11.53 -1.90
N ALA A 138 -26.00 -12.50 -1.45
CA ALA A 138 -25.59 -13.89 -1.27
C ALA A 138 -25.02 -14.52 -2.56
N GLN A 139 -25.50 -14.10 -3.73
CA GLN A 139 -25.09 -14.63 -5.04
C GLN A 139 -23.80 -14.02 -5.59
N LEU A 140 -23.25 -13.00 -4.94
CA LEU A 140 -22.04 -12.32 -5.38
C LEU A 140 -20.79 -13.14 -5.04
N SER A 141 -19.81 -13.13 -5.94
CA SER A 141 -18.47 -13.63 -5.64
C SER A 141 -17.79 -12.78 -4.53
N ARG A 142 -16.73 -13.31 -3.92
CA ARG A 142 -15.96 -12.57 -2.90
C ARG A 142 -15.47 -11.22 -3.43
N GLY A 143 -14.91 -11.17 -4.64
CA GLY A 143 -14.45 -9.92 -5.26
C GLY A 143 -15.59 -8.94 -5.53
N MET A 144 -16.77 -9.42 -5.93
CA MET A 144 -17.96 -8.57 -6.08
C MET A 144 -18.45 -8.03 -4.73
N LYS A 145 -18.46 -8.85 -3.67
CA LYS A 145 -18.80 -8.44 -2.31
C LYS A 145 -17.84 -7.34 -1.81
N GLN A 146 -16.56 -7.48 -2.10
CA GLN A 146 -15.55 -6.48 -1.73
C GLN A 146 -15.76 -5.14 -2.47
N ARG A 147 -16.06 -5.20 -3.78
CA ARG A 147 -16.38 -3.99 -4.57
C ARG A 147 -17.69 -3.34 -4.11
N LEU A 148 -18.68 -4.12 -3.72
CA LEU A 148 -19.91 -3.59 -3.11
C LEU A 148 -19.63 -2.89 -1.77
N SER A 149 -18.76 -3.46 -0.94
CA SER A 149 -18.32 -2.84 0.32
C SER A 149 -17.62 -1.51 0.08
N LEU A 150 -16.78 -1.43 -0.96
CA LEU A 150 -16.14 -0.19 -1.38
C LEU A 150 -17.19 0.83 -1.86
N ALA A 151 -18.16 0.43 -2.72
CA ALA A 151 -19.24 1.29 -3.19
C ALA A 151 -20.03 1.93 -2.04
N ARG A 152 -20.35 1.13 -1.01
CA ARG A 152 -20.96 1.63 0.21
C ARG A 152 -20.07 2.65 0.94
N THR A 153 -18.77 2.37 1.01
CA THR A 153 -17.82 3.21 1.73
C THR A 153 -17.64 4.59 1.09
N ILE A 154 -17.83 4.69 -0.22
CA ILE A 154 -17.68 5.94 -0.98
C ILE A 154 -19.01 6.63 -1.33
N ILE A 155 -20.16 6.06 -0.92
CA ILE A 155 -21.49 6.53 -1.35
C ILE A 155 -21.78 7.98 -0.95
N HIS A 156 -21.24 8.42 0.18
CA HIS A 156 -21.41 9.76 0.75
C HIS A 156 -20.35 10.77 0.30
N GLN A 157 -19.53 10.40 -0.70
CA GLN A 157 -18.47 11.24 -1.28
C GLN A 157 -17.41 11.70 -0.25
N PRO A 158 -16.77 10.77 0.47
CA PRO A 158 -15.67 11.14 1.36
C PRO A 158 -14.50 11.71 0.57
N ILE A 159 -13.66 12.50 1.23
CA ILE A 159 -12.40 13.02 0.66
C ILE A 159 -11.19 12.20 1.11
N ILE A 160 -11.34 11.45 2.20
CA ILE A 160 -10.33 10.53 2.74
C ILE A 160 -10.92 9.13 2.76
N LEU A 161 -10.18 8.16 2.23
CA LEU A 161 -10.57 6.75 2.20
C LEU A 161 -9.55 5.92 2.98
N LEU A 162 -10.03 5.22 4.00
CA LEU A 162 -9.23 4.35 4.86
C LEU A 162 -9.63 2.90 4.58
N LEU A 163 -8.68 2.11 4.07
CA LEU A 163 -8.91 0.73 3.64
C LEU A 163 -8.01 -0.22 4.42
N ASP A 164 -8.62 -1.12 5.19
CA ASP A 164 -7.89 -2.10 5.99
C ASP A 164 -7.90 -3.46 5.27
N GLU A 165 -6.73 -3.90 4.77
CA GLU A 165 -6.50 -5.17 4.05
C GLU A 165 -7.52 -5.45 2.91
N PRO A 166 -7.88 -4.48 2.06
CA PRO A 166 -9.05 -4.59 1.19
C PRO A 166 -8.92 -5.62 0.06
N VAL A 167 -7.71 -6.06 -0.27
CA VAL A 167 -7.44 -7.04 -1.33
C VAL A 167 -7.07 -8.42 -0.81
N SER A 168 -7.07 -8.58 0.53
CA SER A 168 -6.73 -9.85 1.18
C SER A 168 -7.66 -10.98 0.74
N GLY A 169 -7.07 -12.11 0.30
CA GLY A 169 -7.81 -13.31 -0.14
C GLY A 169 -8.66 -13.12 -1.39
N LEU A 170 -8.43 -12.08 -2.17
CA LEU A 170 -9.00 -11.94 -3.51
C LEU A 170 -8.16 -12.72 -4.54
N ASP A 171 -8.82 -13.22 -5.57
CA ASP A 171 -8.12 -13.76 -6.74
C ASP A 171 -7.42 -12.66 -7.54
N PRO A 172 -6.44 -12.99 -8.42
CA PRO A 172 -5.66 -11.99 -9.15
C PRO A 172 -6.52 -11.03 -9.98
N GLN A 173 -7.59 -11.52 -10.60
CA GLN A 173 -8.48 -10.70 -11.43
C GLN A 173 -9.26 -9.69 -10.56
N ALA A 174 -9.79 -10.13 -9.42
CA ALA A 174 -10.50 -9.27 -8.50
C ALA A 174 -9.57 -8.21 -7.88
N ARG A 175 -8.30 -8.56 -7.58
CA ARG A 175 -7.28 -7.59 -7.14
C ARG A 175 -7.03 -6.53 -8.21
N GLN A 176 -6.84 -6.93 -9.46
CA GLN A 176 -6.62 -6.00 -10.55
C GLN A 176 -7.79 -5.03 -10.72
N GLN A 177 -9.04 -5.55 -10.67
CA GLN A 177 -10.24 -4.74 -10.73
C GLN A 177 -10.32 -3.74 -9.57
N PHE A 178 -10.02 -4.19 -8.35
CA PHE A 178 -10.00 -3.31 -7.18
C PHE A 178 -8.97 -2.19 -7.34
N ARG A 179 -7.76 -2.51 -7.81
CA ARG A 179 -6.70 -1.51 -8.08
C ARG A 179 -7.14 -0.46 -9.10
N GLN A 180 -7.82 -0.86 -10.18
CA GLN A 180 -8.32 0.09 -11.17
C GLN A 180 -9.33 1.08 -10.56
N ILE A 181 -10.22 0.61 -9.68
CA ILE A 181 -11.15 1.48 -8.98
C ILE A 181 -10.41 2.47 -8.06
N ILE A 182 -9.42 2.00 -7.30
CA ILE A 182 -8.60 2.87 -6.43
C ILE A 182 -7.91 3.96 -7.25
N LYS A 183 -7.37 3.62 -8.42
CA LYS A 183 -6.73 4.58 -9.32
C LYS A 183 -7.72 5.66 -9.80
N ILE A 184 -8.94 5.26 -10.20
CA ILE A 184 -9.98 6.22 -10.60
C ILE A 184 -10.33 7.17 -9.44
N LEU A 185 -10.44 6.64 -8.21
CA LEU A 185 -10.72 7.46 -7.02
C LEU A 185 -9.59 8.43 -6.69
N GLN A 186 -8.35 8.00 -6.86
CA GLN A 186 -7.18 8.87 -6.72
C GLN A 186 -7.17 9.99 -7.76
N GLU A 187 -7.39 9.64 -9.03
CA GLU A 187 -7.45 10.62 -10.13
C GLU A 187 -8.58 11.64 -9.94
N ALA A 188 -9.65 11.26 -9.23
CA ALA A 188 -10.71 12.16 -8.78
C ALA A 188 -10.31 13.05 -7.58
N GLY A 189 -9.07 12.97 -7.08
CA GLY A 189 -8.53 13.79 -6.00
C GLY A 189 -8.73 13.22 -4.59
N MET A 190 -9.16 11.97 -4.45
CA MET A 190 -9.35 11.34 -3.15
C MET A 190 -8.00 10.97 -2.52
N THR A 191 -7.85 11.27 -1.22
CA THR A 191 -6.69 10.77 -0.43
C THR A 191 -7.01 9.39 0.09
N ILE A 192 -6.12 8.43 -0.11
CA ILE A 192 -6.37 7.02 0.21
C ILE A 192 -5.24 6.48 1.09
N LEU A 193 -5.59 5.93 2.25
CA LEU A 193 -4.70 5.10 3.06
C LEU A 193 -5.15 3.64 2.94
N ILE A 194 -4.25 2.79 2.53
CA ILE A 194 -4.52 1.36 2.31
C ILE A 194 -3.50 0.51 3.08
N SER A 195 -3.95 -0.40 3.95
CA SER A 195 -3.06 -1.34 4.61
C SER A 195 -2.94 -2.65 3.83
N SER A 196 -1.77 -3.25 3.90
CA SER A 196 -1.52 -4.63 3.46
C SER A 196 -0.37 -5.25 4.23
N HIS A 197 -0.39 -6.57 4.33
CA HIS A 197 0.77 -7.37 4.74
C HIS A 197 1.55 -7.89 3.52
N VAL A 198 1.03 -7.70 2.30
CA VAL A 198 1.63 -8.09 1.03
C VAL A 198 2.05 -6.84 0.27
N LEU A 199 3.32 -6.65 0.13
CA LEU A 199 3.91 -5.44 -0.42
C LEU A 199 3.64 -5.26 -1.91
N SER A 200 3.69 -6.35 -2.69
CA SER A 200 3.39 -6.33 -4.13
C SER A 200 1.98 -5.84 -4.44
N ASP A 201 1.03 -6.00 -3.52
CA ASP A 201 -0.33 -5.49 -3.70
C ASP A 201 -0.39 -3.95 -3.72
N LEU A 202 0.56 -3.29 -3.06
CA LEU A 202 0.62 -1.83 -2.90
C LEU A 202 1.58 -1.14 -3.87
N ALA A 203 2.60 -1.86 -4.36
CA ALA A 203 3.66 -1.31 -5.21
C ALA A 203 3.15 -0.60 -6.47
N GLU A 204 2.05 -1.10 -7.05
CA GLU A 204 1.44 -0.54 -8.27
C GLU A 204 0.43 0.59 -8.00
N LEU A 205 0.04 0.79 -6.74
CA LEU A 205 -1.01 1.72 -6.36
C LEU A 205 -0.51 2.95 -5.62
N CYS A 206 0.47 2.73 -4.73
CA CYS A 206 0.85 3.75 -3.77
C CYS A 206 1.85 4.74 -4.36
N THR A 207 1.78 5.97 -3.90
CA THR A 207 2.77 7.01 -4.15
C THR A 207 3.82 7.03 -3.04
N SER A 208 3.40 6.69 -1.83
CA SER A 208 4.25 6.63 -0.64
C SER A 208 3.86 5.44 0.23
N VAL A 209 4.77 5.05 1.10
CA VAL A 209 4.57 3.91 2.00
C VAL A 209 5.06 4.23 3.40
N GLY A 210 4.36 3.66 4.38
CA GLY A 210 4.79 3.59 5.76
C GLY A 210 4.97 2.14 6.19
N ILE A 211 6.07 1.86 6.87
CA ILE A 211 6.38 0.53 7.40
C ILE A 211 6.12 0.53 8.89
N MET A 212 5.20 -0.33 9.33
CA MET A 212 4.89 -0.52 10.75
C MET A 212 5.42 -1.83 11.28
N GLU A 213 6.06 -1.77 12.45
CA GLU A 213 6.51 -2.94 13.20
C GLU A 213 6.34 -2.70 14.71
N LEU A 214 5.80 -3.70 15.41
CA LEU A 214 5.61 -3.67 16.88
C LEU A 214 4.95 -2.37 17.41
N GLY A 215 4.05 -1.79 16.62
CA GLY A 215 3.33 -0.57 16.96
C GLY A 215 4.03 0.74 16.59
N PHE A 216 5.24 0.70 16.07
CA PHE A 216 5.98 1.86 15.60
C PHE A 216 5.85 2.04 14.10
N LEU A 217 5.88 3.28 13.63
CA LEU A 217 6.09 3.62 12.23
C LEU A 217 7.61 3.77 12.02
N ILE A 218 8.25 2.73 11.48
CA ILE A 218 9.71 2.67 11.34
C ILE A 218 10.19 3.55 10.19
N GLU A 219 9.44 3.55 9.09
CA GLU A 219 9.77 4.30 7.89
C GLU A 219 8.49 4.90 7.31
N SER A 220 8.62 6.11 6.75
CA SER A 220 7.55 6.77 5.97
C SER A 220 8.22 7.58 4.87
N THR A 221 8.05 7.14 3.62
CA THR A 221 8.79 7.71 2.49
C THR A 221 8.03 7.52 1.18
N SER A 222 8.37 8.30 0.16
CA SER A 222 7.84 8.08 -1.18
C SER A 222 8.38 6.77 -1.77
N LEU A 223 7.58 6.09 -2.61
CA LEU A 223 8.03 4.87 -3.28
C LEU A 223 9.31 5.09 -4.13
N PRO A 224 9.43 6.16 -4.92
CA PRO A 224 10.67 6.44 -5.65
C PRO A 224 11.89 6.57 -4.75
N GLU A 225 11.77 7.29 -3.61
CA GLU A 225 12.87 7.42 -2.63
C GLU A 225 13.20 6.08 -1.97
N LEU A 226 12.19 5.27 -1.64
CA LEU A 226 12.39 3.92 -1.12
C LEU A 226 13.17 3.07 -2.12
N TYR A 227 12.74 3.06 -3.38
CA TYR A 227 13.45 2.36 -4.46
C TYR A 227 14.89 2.87 -4.63
N GLN A 228 15.09 4.18 -4.62
CA GLN A 228 16.43 4.78 -4.77
C GLN A 228 17.36 4.42 -3.61
N ARG A 229 16.89 4.46 -2.36
CA ARG A 229 17.69 4.08 -1.17
C ARG A 229 18.01 2.59 -1.13
N LEU A 230 17.11 1.76 -1.62
CA LEU A 230 17.17 0.32 -1.54
C LEU A 230 17.52 -0.34 -2.89
N SER A 231 17.75 0.46 -3.96
CA SER A 231 18.18 0.00 -5.29
C SER A 231 19.57 -0.60 -5.25
N ARG A 232 19.73 -1.66 -4.47
CA ARG A 232 20.77 -2.65 -4.72
C ARG A 232 20.28 -3.49 -5.88
N GLN A 233 20.81 -3.19 -7.06
CA GLN A 233 20.56 -4.05 -8.19
C GLN A 233 21.26 -5.38 -7.91
N GLN A 234 20.55 -6.46 -8.05
CA GLN A 234 21.14 -7.78 -8.00
C GLN A 234 21.51 -8.21 -9.42
N ILE A 235 22.80 -8.31 -9.70
CA ILE A 235 23.27 -8.76 -11.01
C ILE A 235 23.64 -10.23 -10.89
N THR A 236 23.01 -11.06 -11.72
CA THR A 236 23.40 -12.45 -11.90
C THR A 236 24.27 -12.57 -13.16
N LEU A 237 25.48 -13.08 -12.99
CA LEU A 237 26.44 -13.29 -14.05
C LEU A 237 26.74 -14.77 -14.19
N ASN A 238 26.93 -15.25 -15.43
CA ASN A 238 27.48 -16.57 -15.69
C ASN A 238 28.62 -16.48 -16.72
N THR A 239 29.71 -17.20 -16.47
CA THR A 239 30.89 -17.18 -17.36
C THR A 239 31.35 -18.58 -17.71
N LEU A 240 31.87 -18.74 -18.96
CA LEU A 240 32.51 -20.00 -19.40
C LEU A 240 33.96 -20.15 -18.93
N GLY A 241 34.57 -19.08 -18.37
CA GLY A 241 35.94 -19.10 -17.91
C GLY A 241 36.43 -17.75 -17.42
N LYS A 242 37.74 -17.60 -17.18
CA LYS A 242 38.38 -16.40 -16.65
C LYS A 242 37.78 -15.92 -15.31
N ILE A 243 37.44 -16.87 -14.44
CA ILE A 243 36.80 -16.61 -13.14
C ILE A 243 37.61 -15.64 -12.30
N GLU A 244 38.91 -15.81 -12.19
CA GLU A 244 39.80 -14.94 -11.40
C GLU A 244 39.82 -13.49 -11.92
N LEU A 245 39.79 -13.33 -13.27
CA LEU A 245 39.74 -12.00 -13.88
C LEU A 245 38.37 -11.33 -13.62
N LEU A 246 37.27 -12.10 -13.68
CA LEU A 246 35.95 -11.61 -13.33
C LEU A 246 35.90 -11.13 -11.86
N GLN A 247 36.39 -11.94 -10.91
CA GLN A 247 36.49 -11.58 -9.50
C GLN A 247 37.30 -10.30 -9.28
N GLN A 248 38.46 -10.19 -9.97
CA GLN A 248 39.28 -8.99 -9.91
C GLN A 248 38.53 -7.75 -10.41
N LYS A 249 37.84 -7.86 -11.55
CA LYS A 249 37.06 -6.76 -12.13
C LYS A 249 35.88 -6.35 -11.23
N LEU A 250 35.16 -7.32 -10.66
CA LEU A 250 34.08 -7.03 -9.70
C LEU A 250 34.63 -6.33 -8.45
N SER A 251 35.75 -6.79 -7.90
CA SER A 251 36.38 -6.18 -6.70
C SER A 251 36.94 -4.79 -6.95
N GLN A 252 37.29 -4.43 -8.18
CA GLN A 252 37.82 -3.12 -8.57
C GLN A 252 36.72 -2.09 -8.86
N ASN A 253 35.47 -2.52 -9.04
CA ASN A 253 34.36 -1.62 -9.34
C ASN A 253 33.78 -1.05 -8.05
N ALA A 254 33.82 0.28 -7.90
CA ALA A 254 33.33 0.97 -6.69
C ALA A 254 31.83 0.80 -6.43
N LEU A 255 31.03 0.48 -7.45
CA LEU A 255 29.59 0.27 -7.37
C LEU A 255 29.23 -1.16 -6.98
N VAL A 256 30.18 -2.11 -7.01
CA VAL A 256 30.02 -3.48 -6.50
C VAL A 256 30.27 -3.48 -5.00
N LYS A 257 29.26 -3.82 -4.21
CA LYS A 257 29.36 -3.91 -2.74
C LYS A 257 29.88 -5.27 -2.30
N THR A 258 29.22 -6.31 -2.76
CA THR A 258 29.59 -7.70 -2.47
C THR A 258 29.29 -8.57 -3.68
N TRP A 259 29.95 -9.72 -3.74
CA TRP A 259 29.65 -10.75 -4.71
C TRP A 259 29.91 -12.14 -4.12
N GLU A 260 29.15 -13.11 -4.54
CA GLU A 260 29.26 -14.51 -4.14
C GLU A 260 29.22 -15.43 -5.38
N ILE A 261 29.88 -16.57 -5.29
CA ILE A 261 29.79 -17.62 -6.30
C ILE A 261 28.75 -18.62 -5.84
N ILE A 262 27.77 -18.93 -6.68
CA ILE A 262 26.77 -19.95 -6.37
C ILE A 262 27.49 -21.33 -6.42
N PRO A 263 27.45 -22.13 -5.33
CA PRO A 263 28.13 -23.42 -5.26
C PRO A 263 27.79 -24.31 -6.45
N GLN A 264 28.80 -25.00 -6.99
CA GLN A 264 28.71 -25.93 -8.13
C GLN A 264 28.28 -25.30 -9.47
N SER A 265 28.37 -23.97 -9.59
CA SER A 265 28.10 -23.28 -10.84
C SER A 265 29.12 -22.15 -11.06
N ASN A 266 29.31 -21.73 -12.34
CA ASN A 266 30.11 -20.54 -12.66
C ASN A 266 29.24 -19.26 -12.61
N ARG A 267 28.19 -19.28 -11.79
CA ARG A 267 27.28 -18.15 -11.60
C ARG A 267 27.74 -17.30 -10.42
N PHE A 268 27.73 -16.00 -10.65
CA PHE A 268 28.00 -14.97 -9.66
C PHE A 268 26.71 -14.23 -9.36
N LYS A 269 26.50 -13.97 -8.09
CA LYS A 269 25.47 -13.07 -7.59
C LYS A 269 26.17 -11.83 -7.05
N VAL A 270 25.90 -10.69 -7.64
CA VAL A 270 26.60 -9.44 -7.36
C VAL A 270 25.60 -8.41 -6.82
N GLU A 271 25.89 -7.84 -5.67
CA GLU A 271 25.18 -6.68 -5.15
C GLU A 271 25.80 -5.41 -5.73
N PHE A 272 25.03 -4.70 -6.51
CA PHE A 272 25.45 -3.53 -7.26
C PHE A 272 24.66 -2.29 -6.82
N VAL A 273 25.34 -1.17 -6.60
CA VAL A 273 24.72 0.11 -6.22
C VAL A 273 24.96 1.10 -7.35
N GLY A 274 24.01 1.18 -8.28
CA GLY A 274 24.06 2.08 -9.42
C GLY A 274 22.76 2.06 -10.21
N GLU A 275 22.66 2.95 -11.18
CA GLU A 275 21.55 3.03 -12.11
C GLU A 275 21.69 2.01 -13.26
N GLU A 276 20.68 1.89 -14.13
CA GLU A 276 20.74 1.03 -15.32
C GLU A 276 21.90 1.39 -16.25
N SER A 277 22.25 2.68 -16.35
CA SER A 277 23.41 3.17 -17.09
C SER A 277 24.71 2.60 -16.56
N ASP A 278 24.85 2.52 -15.22
CA ASP A 278 26.06 1.99 -14.58
C ASP A 278 26.16 0.47 -14.74
N CYS A 279 25.02 -0.26 -14.76
CA CYS A 279 24.97 -1.67 -15.11
C CYS A 279 25.46 -1.92 -16.54
N ALA A 280 25.02 -1.07 -17.47
CA ALA A 280 25.46 -1.17 -18.86
C ALA A 280 26.98 -0.90 -18.99
N GLU A 281 27.53 0.02 -18.19
CA GLU A 281 28.98 0.28 -18.15
C GLU A 281 29.76 -0.88 -17.54
N LEU A 282 29.25 -1.49 -16.46
CA LEU A 282 29.85 -2.70 -15.90
C LEU A 282 29.89 -3.81 -16.95
N LEU A 283 28.76 -4.11 -17.59
CA LEU A 283 28.69 -5.12 -18.65
C LEU A 283 29.70 -4.84 -19.76
N ARG A 284 29.77 -3.59 -20.24
CA ARG A 284 30.72 -3.17 -21.27
C ARG A 284 32.16 -3.40 -20.83
N SER A 285 32.50 -3.07 -19.59
CA SER A 285 33.86 -3.25 -19.02
C SER A 285 34.26 -4.72 -18.95
N LEU A 286 33.33 -5.62 -18.62
CA LEU A 286 33.56 -7.08 -18.58
C LEU A 286 33.75 -7.66 -19.97
N ILE A 287 32.99 -7.20 -20.95
CA ILE A 287 33.14 -7.61 -22.36
C ILE A 287 34.50 -7.12 -22.93
N HIS A 288 34.90 -5.87 -22.64
CA HIS A 288 36.20 -5.34 -23.05
C HIS A 288 37.39 -6.06 -22.43
N ALA A 289 37.18 -6.67 -21.23
CA ALA A 289 38.17 -7.52 -20.60
C ALA A 289 38.19 -8.95 -21.21
N ASP A 290 37.43 -9.17 -22.28
CA ASP A 290 37.34 -10.45 -22.99
C ASP A 290 36.91 -11.62 -22.07
N ILE A 291 35.99 -11.33 -21.12
CA ILE A 291 35.39 -12.32 -20.23
C ILE A 291 34.21 -12.96 -20.95
N PRO A 292 34.20 -14.31 -21.14
CA PRO A 292 33.17 -14.99 -21.91
C PRO A 292 31.89 -15.14 -21.06
N LEU A 293 31.09 -14.09 -21.00
CA LEU A 293 29.80 -14.11 -20.30
C LEU A 293 28.74 -14.84 -21.14
N THR A 294 27.97 -15.72 -20.47
CA THR A 294 26.82 -16.40 -21.08
C THR A 294 25.50 -15.86 -20.52
N GLU A 295 25.55 -15.17 -19.38
CA GLU A 295 24.40 -14.58 -18.74
C GLU A 295 24.84 -13.28 -18.07
N PHE A 296 24.07 -12.23 -18.24
CA PHE A 296 24.16 -10.99 -17.48
C PHE A 296 22.73 -10.52 -17.28
N HIS A 297 22.21 -10.69 -16.07
CA HIS A 297 20.85 -10.34 -15.73
C HIS A 297 20.84 -9.38 -14.55
N CYS A 298 20.34 -8.17 -14.78
CA CYS A 298 20.18 -7.16 -13.76
C CYS A 298 18.73 -7.21 -13.29
N ILE A 299 18.54 -7.52 -12.02
CA ILE A 299 17.23 -7.55 -11.38
C ILE A 299 17.19 -6.40 -10.39
N GLN A 300 16.25 -5.51 -10.56
CA GLN A 300 15.90 -4.57 -9.51
C GLN A 300 15.21 -5.35 -8.38
N GLU A 301 15.70 -5.22 -7.16
CA GLU A 301 15.05 -5.89 -6.02
C GLU A 301 13.59 -5.42 -5.95
N ASP A 302 12.69 -6.38 -5.79
CA ASP A 302 11.29 -6.06 -5.53
C ASP A 302 11.10 -5.56 -4.09
N LEU A 303 10.02 -4.86 -3.87
CA LEU A 303 9.69 -4.30 -2.55
C LEU A 303 9.58 -5.38 -1.46
N GLU A 304 9.24 -6.62 -1.82
CA GLU A 304 9.09 -7.73 -0.89
C GLU A 304 10.45 -8.18 -0.32
N SER A 305 11.48 -8.29 -1.19
CA SER A 305 12.86 -8.54 -0.78
C SER A 305 13.42 -7.41 0.09
N ILE A 306 13.04 -6.18 -0.22
CA ILE A 306 13.40 -4.97 0.54
C ILE A 306 12.79 -5.00 1.95
N PHE A 307 11.49 -5.33 2.05
CA PHE A 307 10.78 -5.42 3.33
C PHE A 307 11.38 -6.48 4.26
N LEU A 308 11.69 -7.67 3.70
CA LEU A 308 12.33 -8.73 4.47
C LEU A 308 13.70 -8.30 5.02
N LYS A 309 14.47 -7.49 4.29
CA LYS A 309 15.77 -6.97 4.75
C LYS A 309 15.62 -5.93 5.86
N LEU A 310 14.58 -5.08 5.81
CA LEU A 310 14.34 -4.08 6.85
C LEU A 310 13.90 -4.72 8.17
N GLY A 311 13.06 -5.77 8.11
CA GLY A 311 12.65 -6.52 9.30
C GLY A 311 13.78 -7.30 10.00
N HIS A 312 14.85 -7.65 9.29
CA HIS A 312 16.04 -8.33 9.85
C HIS A 312 17.13 -7.39 10.37
N GLN A 313 17.05 -6.08 10.15
CA GLN A 313 18.02 -5.11 10.68
C GLN A 313 17.67 -4.60 12.08
N SER A 314 16.54 -5.05 12.64
CA SER A 314 16.02 -4.62 13.95
C SER A 314 16.24 -5.66 15.07
N GLU A 315 17.06 -6.71 14.84
CA GLU A 315 17.50 -7.67 15.85
C GLU A 315 18.89 -7.34 16.44
#